data_dafc553d68504222214a27cb21787c21
#
_entry.id   dafc553d68504222214a27cb21787c21
#
_cell.length_a   1.000
_cell.length_b   1.000
_cell.length_c   1.000
_cell.angle_alpha   90.00
_cell.angle_beta   90.00
_cell.angle_gamma   90.00
#
_symmetry.space_group_name_H-M   'P 1'
#
loop_
_entity.id
_entity.type
_entity.pdbx_description
1 polymer ?
#
loop_
_entity_poly.entity_id
_entity_poly.type
_entity_poly.pdbx_seq_one_letter_code
_entity_poly.pdbx_strand_id
1 'polypeptide(L)' 'MISSDVIRGYNDTIILYLLQQNPSYGYEISKQIRTISEEKYIIKETTLYSAFTRMEKNGYIESFSGNETN' A
#
# COMPACT_ATOMS: atom_id res chain seq x y z
N MET A 1 8.29 21.15 -7.36
CA MET A 1 8.09 19.78 -7.86
C MET A 1 8.52 18.77 -6.81
N ILE A 2 7.75 17.71 -6.64
CA ILE A 2 8.04 16.70 -5.63
C ILE A 2 8.81 15.56 -6.28
N SER A 3 9.91 15.17 -5.68
CA SER A 3 10.75 14.11 -6.25
C SER A 3 10.06 12.75 -6.10
N SER A 4 10.45 11.80 -6.92
CA SER A 4 9.86 10.46 -6.86
C SER A 4 10.22 9.75 -5.56
N ASP A 5 11.37 10.09 -4.95
CA ASP A 5 11.73 9.51 -3.66
C ASP A 5 10.79 9.97 -2.56
N VAL A 6 10.39 11.26 -2.59
CA VAL A 6 9.45 11.77 -1.61
C VAL A 6 8.10 11.12 -1.77
N ILE A 7 7.64 10.96 -3.01
CA ILE A 7 6.35 10.31 -3.27
C ILE A 7 6.39 8.86 -2.82
N ARG A 8 7.51 8.17 -3.07
CA ARG A 8 7.64 6.78 -2.65
C ARG A 8 7.55 6.64 -1.13
N GLY A 9 8.23 7.51 -0.39
CA GLY A 9 8.17 7.47 1.05
C GLY A 9 6.78 7.74 1.57
N TYR A 10 6.07 8.64 0.92
CA TYR A 10 4.71 8.97 1.29
C TYR A 10 3.79 7.77 1.09
N ASN A 11 3.94 7.10 -0.05
CA ASN A 11 3.15 5.89 -0.35
C ASN A 11 3.40 4.82 0.68
N ASP A 12 4.67 4.57 1.02
CA ASP A 12 5.04 3.56 1.98
C ASP A 12 4.42 3.84 3.34
N THR A 13 4.46 5.09 3.76
CA THR A 13 3.91 5.49 5.05
C THR A 13 2.41 5.22 5.11
N ILE A 14 1.69 5.59 4.06
CA ILE A 14 0.25 5.38 4.02
C ILE A 14 -0.08 3.89 4.02
N ILE A 15 0.63 3.13 3.21
CA ILE A 15 0.38 1.70 3.11
C ILE A 15 0.64 1.01 4.44
N LEU A 16 1.75 1.33 5.09
CA LEU A 16 2.08 0.74 6.39
C LEU A 16 1.04 1.10 7.43
N TYR A 17 0.59 2.34 7.43
CA TYR A 17 -0.43 2.78 8.36
C TYR A 17 -1.71 1.95 8.20
N LEU A 18 -2.13 1.76 6.96
CA LEU A 18 -3.36 1.01 6.70
C LEU A 18 -3.21 -0.47 7.08
N LEU A 19 -2.04 -1.05 6.82
CA LEU A 19 -1.81 -2.44 7.16
C LEU A 19 -1.70 -2.65 8.66
N GLN A 20 -1.29 -1.63 9.41
CA GLN A 20 -1.30 -1.71 10.87
C GLN A 20 -2.70 -1.77 11.43
N GLN A 21 -3.66 -1.18 10.73
CA GLN A 21 -5.04 -1.21 11.18
C GLN A 21 -5.62 -2.61 11.02
N ASN A 22 -5.39 -3.21 9.86
CA ASN A 22 -5.90 -4.54 9.55
C ASN A 22 -5.04 -5.18 8.48
N PRO A 23 -4.80 -6.48 8.59
CA PRO A 23 -4.19 -7.18 7.45
C PRO A 23 -5.07 -7.01 6.23
N SER A 24 -4.46 -6.90 5.07
CA SER A 24 -5.23 -6.58 3.89
C SER A 24 -4.50 -7.03 2.63
N TYR A 25 -5.04 -6.70 1.48
CA TYR A 25 -4.47 -7.06 0.21
C TYR A 25 -4.52 -5.85 -0.73
N GLY A 26 -3.85 -5.96 -1.87
CA GLY A 26 -3.62 -4.82 -2.73
C GLY A 26 -4.86 -4.05 -3.15
N TYR A 27 -5.89 -4.77 -3.59
CA TYR A 27 -7.10 -4.11 -4.05
C TYR A 27 -7.73 -3.29 -2.92
N GLU A 28 -7.77 -3.86 -1.72
CA GLU A 28 -8.39 -3.19 -0.58
C GLU A 28 -7.59 -1.97 -0.18
N ILE A 29 -6.25 -2.07 -0.16
CA ILE A 29 -5.40 -0.93 0.18
C ILE A 29 -5.58 0.19 -0.85
N SER A 30 -5.61 -0.16 -2.13
CA SER A 30 -5.83 0.80 -3.19
C SER A 30 -7.16 1.53 -3.02
N LYS A 31 -8.19 0.78 -2.69
CA LYS A 31 -9.51 1.32 -2.48
C LYS A 31 -9.56 2.26 -1.28
N GLN A 32 -8.88 1.89 -0.20
CA GLN A 32 -8.84 2.74 0.98
C GLN A 32 -8.10 4.05 0.72
N ILE A 33 -6.99 3.99 -0.01
CA ILE A 33 -6.25 5.21 -0.36
C ILE A 33 -7.14 6.13 -1.17
N ARG A 34 -7.87 5.58 -2.10
CA ARG A 34 -8.77 6.34 -2.94
C ARG A 34 -9.85 7.01 -2.10
N THR A 35 -10.40 6.28 -1.15
CA THR A 35 -11.47 6.78 -0.29
C THR A 35 -10.97 7.88 0.64
N ILE A 36 -9.85 7.64 1.34
CA ILE A 36 -9.38 8.62 2.31
C ILE A 36 -8.86 9.88 1.65
N SER A 37 -8.47 9.81 0.39
CA SER A 37 -8.03 10.99 -0.35
C SER A 37 -9.19 11.67 -1.06
N GLU A 38 -10.41 11.20 -0.86
CA GLU A 38 -11.60 11.71 -1.53
C GLU A 38 -11.43 11.64 -3.04
N GLU A 39 -10.82 10.55 -3.50
CA GLU A 39 -10.56 10.23 -4.90
C GLU A 39 -9.56 11.18 -5.57
N LYS A 40 -8.85 11.96 -4.77
CA LYS A 40 -7.83 12.85 -5.33
C LYS A 40 -6.53 12.12 -5.61
N TYR A 41 -6.31 10.97 -4.99
CA TYR A 41 -5.11 10.20 -5.22
C TYR A 41 -5.48 8.75 -5.53
N ILE A 42 -5.14 8.31 -6.72
CA ILE A 42 -5.35 6.94 -7.16
C ILE A 42 -3.98 6.33 -7.38
N ILE A 43 -3.58 5.41 -6.51
CA ILE A 43 -2.28 4.79 -6.63
C ILE A 43 -2.30 3.76 -7.76
N LYS A 44 -1.29 3.78 -8.60
CA LYS A 44 -1.20 2.80 -9.67
C LYS A 44 -0.89 1.44 -9.10
N GLU A 45 -1.45 0.42 -9.74
CA GLU A 45 -1.26 -0.95 -9.29
C GLU A 45 0.22 -1.34 -9.27
N THR A 46 0.96 -0.94 -10.31
CA THR A 46 2.39 -1.25 -10.36
C THR A 46 3.13 -0.56 -9.22
N THR A 47 2.77 0.65 -8.88
CA THR A 47 3.38 1.39 -7.78
C THR A 47 3.09 0.70 -6.45
N LEU A 48 1.85 0.26 -6.28
CA LEU A 48 1.42 -0.40 -5.05
C LEU A 48 2.19 -1.69 -4.83
N TYR A 49 2.27 -2.54 -5.86
CA TYR A 49 2.93 -3.83 -5.71
C TYR A 49 4.44 -3.70 -5.63
N SER A 50 5.02 -2.67 -6.24
CA SER A 50 6.43 -2.38 -6.06
C SER A 50 6.72 -2.01 -4.60
N ALA A 51 5.82 -1.24 -4.00
CA ALA A 51 5.98 -0.88 -2.59
C ALA A 51 5.86 -2.11 -1.70
N PHE A 52 4.89 -2.98 -1.98
CA PHE A 52 4.74 -4.21 -1.20
C PHE A 52 6.01 -5.05 -1.28
N THR A 53 6.55 -5.25 -2.49
CA THR A 53 7.74 -6.06 -2.68
C THR A 53 8.91 -5.50 -1.90
N ARG A 54 9.10 -4.19 -1.97
CA ARG A 54 10.20 -3.53 -1.28
C ARG A 54 10.05 -3.62 0.23
N MET A 55 8.84 -3.40 0.73
CA MET A 55 8.61 -3.43 2.17
C MET A 55 8.71 -4.83 2.74
N GLU A 56 8.27 -5.82 1.97
CA GLU A 56 8.40 -7.20 2.41
C GLU A 56 9.87 -7.61 2.45
N LYS A 57 10.62 -7.21 1.43
CA LYS A 57 12.05 -7.51 1.38
C LYS A 57 12.79 -6.91 2.56
N ASN A 58 12.35 -5.73 3.01
CA ASN A 58 12.99 -5.06 4.13
C ASN A 58 12.43 -5.48 5.48
N GLY A 59 11.48 -6.41 5.49
CA GLY A 59 10.95 -6.93 6.73
C GLY A 59 9.90 -6.07 7.39
N TYR A 60 9.37 -5.08 6.69
CA TYR A 60 8.34 -4.22 7.27
C TYR A 60 6.96 -4.82 7.20
N ILE A 61 6.71 -5.69 6.24
CA ILE A 61 5.43 -6.37 6.10
C ILE A 61 5.69 -7.82 5.78
N GLU A 62 4.65 -8.63 5.88
CA GLU A 62 4.76 -10.06 5.69
C GLU A 62 3.55 -10.55 4.93
N SER A 63 3.79 -11.40 3.93
CA SER A 63 2.70 -12.02 3.18
C SER A 63 2.14 -13.19 3.95
N PHE A 64 0.85 -13.44 3.77
CA PHE A 64 0.26 -14.64 4.30
C PHE A 64 -0.82 -15.11 3.32
N SER A 65 -1.15 -16.37 3.41
CA SER A 65 -2.18 -16.96 2.58
C SER A 65 -3.53 -16.64 3.16
N GLY A 66 -4.25 -15.81 2.48
CA GLY A 66 -5.59 -15.50 2.94
C GLY A 66 -6.54 -16.46 2.26
N ASN A 67 -6.83 -17.53 2.86
CA ASN A 67 -7.67 -18.45 2.21
C ASN A 67 -9.07 -18.39 2.70
N GLU A 68 -9.39 -17.38 3.02
CA GLU A 68 -10.70 -17.25 3.31
C GLU A 68 -11.50 -16.67 2.34
N THR A 69 -11.05 -16.98 2.07
CA THR A 69 -11.47 -16.62 1.34
C THR A 69 -11.93 -16.63 0.72
N ASN A 70 -12.05 -16.79 0.67
CA ASN A 70 -12.20 -16.63 0.07
C ASN A 70 -12.63 -16.46 -0.25
#